data_24d1a32fb760d2ddcd8581ce6c64ad9b
#
_entry.id   24d1a32fb760d2ddcd8581ce6c64ad9b
#
_cell.length_a   1.000
_cell.length_b   1.000
_cell.length_c   1.000
_cell.angle_alpha   90.00
_cell.angle_beta   90.00
_cell.angle_gamma   90.00
#
_symmetry.space_group_name_H-M   'P 1'
#
loop_
_entity.id
_entity.type
_entity.pdbx_description
1 polymer ?
#
loop_
_entity_poly.entity_id
_entity_poly.type
_entity_poly.pdbx_seq_one_letter_code
_entity_poly.pdbx_strand_id
1 'polypeptide(L)'
;METALYLLPVTLGDTPIEKVLPSYNKEIISGIRYFIVEDVRSARRFLKKVDREIDIDALTFYPLNKHTSPEDISGYLQPLVGGASMGVISEAGCPAVADPGADVVDIAQRKKLKVVPLVGPSSIILSVMASGFNGQSFAFHGYLPIEPGERAKKLKTLEQRVYAENQTQLFIETPYRNHKMVEDILLNCRPQTKLCIAANITCEGEYIQTRTVKDWKGHVPELSKIPCIFLLYK
;
A
#
# COMPACT_ATOMS: atom_id res chain seq x y z
N MET A 1 10.32 -25.31 0.35
CA MET A 1 10.22 -23.90 0.83
C MET A 1 11.15 -23.75 2.03
N GLU A 2 11.96 -22.68 2.07
CA GLU A 2 12.83 -22.39 3.21
C GLU A 2 12.01 -21.78 4.37
N THR A 3 12.40 -22.07 5.63
CA THR A 3 11.74 -21.50 6.81
C THR A 3 11.97 -19.98 6.87
N ALA A 4 10.91 -19.21 6.75
CA ALA A 4 10.98 -17.74 6.72
C ALA A 4 9.63 -17.08 7.06
N LEU A 5 9.68 -15.79 7.38
CA LEU A 5 8.55 -14.89 7.37
C LEU A 5 8.38 -14.35 5.95
N TYR A 6 7.35 -14.79 5.25
CA TYR A 6 7.05 -14.35 3.90
C TYR A 6 6.11 -13.15 3.92
N LEU A 7 6.51 -12.06 3.28
CA LEU A 7 5.63 -10.92 3.07
C LEU A 7 4.86 -11.16 1.78
N LEU A 8 3.55 -11.35 1.89
CA LEU A 8 2.67 -11.83 0.82
C LEU A 8 1.88 -10.66 0.24
N PRO A 9 2.27 -10.10 -0.92
CA PRO A 9 1.48 -9.06 -1.54
C PRO A 9 0.10 -9.56 -1.96
N VAL A 10 -0.88 -8.65 -1.87
CA VAL A 10 -2.25 -8.88 -2.33
C VAL A 10 -2.58 -7.93 -3.49
N THR A 11 -3.70 -8.15 -4.15
CA THR A 11 -4.18 -7.24 -5.20
C THR A 11 -4.50 -5.86 -4.61
N LEU A 12 -4.40 -4.79 -5.41
CA LEU A 12 -4.76 -3.42 -4.96
C LEU A 12 -6.29 -3.20 -4.89
N GLY A 13 -7.05 -4.08 -5.51
CA GLY A 13 -8.49 -4.09 -5.51
C GLY A 13 -9.00 -5.35 -6.22
N ASP A 14 -10.21 -5.32 -6.77
CA ASP A 14 -10.77 -6.48 -7.47
C ASP A 14 -10.16 -6.62 -8.87
N THR A 15 -9.14 -7.45 -8.96
CA THR A 15 -8.45 -7.79 -10.21
C THR A 15 -8.04 -9.27 -10.18
N PRO A 16 -7.97 -9.96 -11.33
CA PRO A 16 -7.45 -11.33 -11.41
C PRO A 16 -6.04 -11.43 -10.84
N ILE A 17 -5.77 -12.46 -10.04
CA ILE A 17 -4.48 -12.63 -9.36
C ILE A 17 -3.34 -12.77 -10.35
N GLU A 18 -3.53 -13.55 -11.39
CA GLU A 18 -2.57 -13.81 -12.45
C GLU A 18 -2.15 -12.57 -13.24
N LYS A 19 -2.92 -11.49 -13.15
CA LYS A 19 -2.58 -10.20 -13.77
C LYS A 19 -1.48 -9.47 -12.99
N VAL A 20 -1.37 -9.68 -11.68
CA VAL A 20 -0.55 -8.84 -10.79
C VAL A 20 0.37 -9.61 -9.86
N LEU A 21 0.14 -10.91 -9.64
CA LEU A 21 0.98 -11.74 -8.79
C LEU A 21 1.64 -12.85 -9.60
N PRO A 22 2.96 -13.09 -9.44
CA PRO A 22 3.64 -14.25 -10.03
C PRO A 22 3.07 -15.58 -9.53
N SER A 23 3.07 -16.62 -10.36
CA SER A 23 2.65 -17.98 -9.99
C SER A 23 3.43 -18.53 -8.79
N TYR A 24 4.70 -18.15 -8.65
CA TYR A 24 5.56 -18.49 -7.52
C TYR A 24 4.94 -18.10 -6.15
N ASN A 25 4.19 -17.01 -6.09
CA ASN A 25 3.52 -16.61 -4.86
C ASN A 25 2.49 -17.68 -4.42
N LYS A 26 1.75 -18.27 -5.37
CA LYS A 26 0.83 -19.38 -5.10
C LYS A 26 1.56 -20.59 -4.50
N GLU A 27 2.71 -20.97 -5.06
CA GLU A 27 3.50 -22.09 -4.56
C GLU A 27 3.93 -21.89 -3.11
N ILE A 28 4.40 -20.69 -2.76
CA ILE A 28 4.80 -20.34 -1.40
C ILE A 28 3.58 -20.34 -0.46
N ILE A 29 2.49 -19.66 -0.85
CA ILE A 29 1.27 -19.51 -0.04
C ILE A 29 0.68 -20.89 0.31
N SER A 30 0.63 -21.82 -0.65
CA SER A 30 0.08 -23.16 -0.44
C SER A 30 0.85 -23.99 0.60
N GLY A 31 2.12 -23.66 0.85
CA GLY A 31 2.97 -24.31 1.86
C GLY A 31 2.87 -23.73 3.27
N ILE A 32 2.21 -22.56 3.44
CA ILE A 32 2.13 -21.87 4.73
C ILE A 32 0.87 -22.26 5.50
N ARG A 33 0.98 -22.39 6.82
CA ARG A 33 -0.12 -22.71 7.74
C ARG A 33 -0.44 -21.60 8.73
N TYR A 34 0.47 -20.65 8.93
CA TYR A 34 0.39 -19.59 9.93
C TYR A 34 0.44 -18.23 9.26
N PHE A 35 -0.58 -17.41 9.47
CA PHE A 35 -0.70 -16.10 8.82
C PHE A 35 -0.92 -15.00 9.84
N ILE A 36 -0.16 -13.93 9.73
CA ILE A 36 -0.38 -12.67 10.45
C ILE A 36 -1.13 -11.75 9.50
N VAL A 37 -2.28 -11.24 9.90
CA VAL A 37 -3.23 -10.57 9.01
C VAL A 37 -3.89 -9.37 9.70
N GLU A 38 -4.22 -8.33 8.95
CA GLU A 38 -4.99 -7.20 9.48
C GLU A 38 -6.46 -7.58 9.71
N ASP A 39 -7.08 -8.24 8.74
CA ASP A 39 -8.44 -8.76 8.81
C ASP A 39 -8.51 -10.21 8.34
N VAL A 40 -8.98 -11.10 9.21
CA VAL A 40 -9.07 -12.54 8.95
C VAL A 40 -10.01 -12.86 7.78
N ARG A 41 -11.11 -12.11 7.63
CA ARG A 41 -12.10 -12.34 6.58
C ARG A 41 -11.56 -12.00 5.21
N SER A 42 -10.86 -10.89 5.08
CA SER A 42 -10.19 -10.47 3.85
C SER A 42 -9.08 -11.45 3.46
N ALA A 43 -8.26 -11.86 4.43
CA ALA A 43 -7.19 -12.82 4.21
C ALA A 43 -7.72 -14.18 3.72
N ARG A 44 -8.78 -14.72 4.34
CA ARG A 44 -9.44 -15.95 3.91
C ARG A 44 -9.95 -15.86 2.47
N ARG A 45 -10.56 -14.75 2.08
CA ARG A 45 -11.02 -14.51 0.71
C ARG A 45 -9.85 -14.47 -0.27
N PHE A 46 -8.78 -13.76 0.09
CA PHE A 46 -7.58 -13.71 -0.74
C PHE A 46 -6.96 -15.09 -0.93
N LEU A 47 -6.77 -15.87 0.13
CA LEU A 47 -6.21 -17.21 0.04
C LEU A 47 -7.05 -18.13 -0.86
N LYS A 48 -8.38 -18.09 -0.75
CA LYS A 48 -9.29 -18.84 -1.66
C LYS A 48 -9.26 -18.31 -3.09
N LYS A 49 -8.96 -17.03 -3.30
CA LYS A 49 -8.76 -16.45 -4.64
C LYS A 49 -7.44 -16.92 -5.25
N VAL A 50 -6.38 -17.09 -4.45
CA VAL A 50 -5.08 -17.64 -4.87
C VAL A 50 -5.19 -19.10 -5.24
N ASP A 51 -5.82 -19.90 -4.37
CA ASP A 51 -6.05 -21.32 -4.62
C ASP A 51 -7.32 -21.79 -3.90
N ARG A 52 -8.30 -22.29 -4.67
CA ARG A 52 -9.55 -22.81 -4.14
C ARG A 52 -9.38 -24.08 -3.30
N GLU A 53 -8.28 -24.82 -3.51
CA GLU A 53 -7.97 -26.07 -2.79
C GLU A 53 -7.40 -25.83 -1.40
N ILE A 54 -6.98 -24.61 -1.05
CA ILE A 54 -6.47 -24.29 0.31
C ILE A 54 -7.57 -24.61 1.34
N ASP A 55 -7.25 -25.51 2.28
CA ASP A 55 -8.10 -25.80 3.44
C ASP A 55 -7.95 -24.66 4.48
N ILE A 56 -8.89 -23.72 4.46
CA ILE A 56 -8.88 -22.54 5.34
C ILE A 56 -9.00 -22.92 6.82
N ASP A 57 -9.68 -24.02 7.14
CA ASP A 57 -9.91 -24.43 8.53
C ASP A 57 -8.67 -25.08 9.14
N ALA A 58 -7.74 -25.55 8.31
CA ALA A 58 -6.42 -26.02 8.73
C ALA A 58 -5.40 -24.92 8.97
N LEU A 59 -5.77 -23.64 8.75
CA LEU A 59 -4.88 -22.49 8.89
C LEU A 59 -5.07 -21.79 10.23
N THR A 60 -3.97 -21.25 10.75
CA THR A 60 -3.97 -20.39 11.95
C THR A 60 -3.76 -18.94 11.55
N PHE A 61 -4.63 -18.06 12.05
CA PHE A 61 -4.58 -16.63 11.80
C PHE A 61 -4.28 -15.85 13.08
N TYR A 62 -3.31 -14.96 13.02
CA TYR A 62 -2.94 -14.02 14.07
C TYR A 62 -3.37 -12.61 13.66
N PRO A 63 -4.45 -12.06 14.23
CA PRO A 63 -4.89 -10.71 13.88
C PRO A 63 -3.90 -9.66 14.37
N LEU A 64 -3.49 -8.77 13.46
CA LEU A 64 -2.56 -7.68 13.73
C LEU A 64 -3.25 -6.35 13.44
N ASN A 65 -3.39 -5.52 14.47
CA ASN A 65 -3.96 -4.19 14.33
C ASN A 65 -3.14 -3.16 15.13
N LYS A 66 -3.47 -1.89 14.99
CA LYS A 66 -2.76 -0.78 15.65
C LYS A 66 -2.73 -0.82 17.19
N HIS A 67 -3.45 -1.74 17.80
CA HIS A 67 -3.50 -1.93 19.26
C HIS A 67 -2.75 -3.18 19.71
N THR A 68 -2.24 -3.99 18.79
CA THR A 68 -1.47 -5.20 19.11
C THR A 68 -0.13 -4.80 19.70
N SER A 69 0.18 -5.31 20.90
CA SER A 69 1.44 -4.96 21.58
C SER A 69 2.66 -5.65 20.95
N PRO A 70 3.88 -5.10 21.10
CA PRO A 70 5.11 -5.76 20.64
C PRO A 70 5.31 -7.15 21.27
N GLU A 71 4.86 -7.35 22.52
CA GLU A 71 4.92 -8.63 23.22
C GLU A 71 4.00 -9.66 22.54
N ASP A 72 2.78 -9.27 22.18
CA ASP A 72 1.83 -10.13 21.45
C ASP A 72 2.40 -10.51 20.08
N ILE A 73 2.94 -9.54 19.33
CA ILE A 73 3.58 -9.79 18.03
C ILE A 73 4.75 -10.76 18.18
N SER A 74 5.55 -10.59 19.23
CA SER A 74 6.65 -11.53 19.52
C SER A 74 6.14 -12.94 19.80
N GLY A 75 4.97 -13.08 20.42
CA GLY A 75 4.25 -14.34 20.61
C GLY A 75 3.77 -14.94 19.29
N TYR A 76 3.26 -14.13 18.36
CA TYR A 76 2.81 -14.61 17.05
C TYR A 76 3.92 -15.29 16.23
N LEU A 77 5.18 -14.87 16.43
CA LEU A 77 6.33 -15.44 15.72
C LEU A 77 6.84 -16.80 16.30
N GLN A 78 6.18 -17.36 17.32
CA GLN A 78 6.59 -18.65 17.90
C GLN A 78 6.61 -19.81 16.87
N PRO A 79 5.64 -19.96 15.95
CA PRO A 79 5.74 -21.00 14.92
C PRO A 79 7.00 -20.85 14.06
N LEU A 80 7.39 -19.62 13.72
CA LEU A 80 8.59 -19.35 12.91
C LEU A 80 9.86 -19.71 13.70
N VAL A 81 9.93 -19.36 14.99
CA VAL A 81 11.03 -19.76 15.87
C VAL A 81 11.11 -21.28 15.99
N GLY A 82 9.96 -21.98 15.99
CA GLY A 82 9.85 -23.43 15.96
C GLY A 82 10.13 -24.09 14.60
N GLY A 83 10.53 -23.34 13.59
CA GLY A 83 10.91 -23.87 12.27
C GLY A 83 9.78 -23.95 11.24
N ALA A 84 8.58 -23.42 11.53
CA ALA A 84 7.49 -23.32 10.57
C ALA A 84 7.49 -21.97 9.84
N SER A 85 7.28 -21.98 8.53
CA SER A 85 7.13 -20.73 7.76
C SER A 85 5.82 -20.02 8.08
N MET A 86 5.85 -18.69 8.05
CA MET A 86 4.70 -17.82 8.28
C MET A 86 4.50 -16.82 7.16
N GLY A 87 3.27 -16.38 6.94
CA GLY A 87 2.91 -15.33 5.98
C GLY A 87 2.38 -14.08 6.66
N VAL A 88 2.75 -12.90 6.17
CA VAL A 88 2.12 -11.62 6.53
C VAL A 88 1.28 -11.16 5.34
N ILE A 89 0.00 -10.89 5.57
CA ILE A 89 -0.96 -10.42 4.56
C ILE A 89 -1.54 -9.08 5.03
N SER A 90 -1.44 -8.05 4.20
CA SER A 90 -2.10 -6.75 4.39
C SER A 90 -3.45 -6.68 3.64
N GLU A 91 -4.18 -5.57 3.79
CA GLU A 91 -5.46 -5.37 3.09
C GLU A 91 -5.28 -5.07 1.59
N ALA A 92 -4.17 -4.42 1.19
CA ALA A 92 -3.90 -4.11 -0.20
C ALA A 92 -2.40 -3.93 -0.49
N GLY A 93 -1.92 -4.45 -1.61
CA GLY A 93 -0.55 -4.25 -2.07
C GLY A 93 0.51 -4.99 -1.25
N CYS A 94 1.61 -4.33 -0.98
CA CYS A 94 2.79 -4.91 -0.32
C CYS A 94 2.68 -4.77 1.21
N PRO A 95 2.70 -5.87 1.97
CA PRO A 95 2.71 -5.80 3.44
C PRO A 95 3.98 -5.13 3.97
N ALA A 96 3.88 -4.58 5.18
CA ALA A 96 4.90 -3.77 5.85
C ALA A 96 5.18 -2.40 5.19
N VAL A 97 4.34 -1.96 4.25
CA VAL A 97 4.40 -0.64 3.63
C VAL A 97 3.12 0.12 3.95
N ALA A 98 3.21 1.08 4.87
CA ALA A 98 2.08 1.86 5.37
C ALA A 98 1.00 1.03 6.11
N ASP A 99 1.38 -0.09 6.68
CA ASP A 99 0.54 -0.98 7.47
C ASP A 99 1.29 -1.50 8.72
N PRO A 100 0.60 -2.12 9.69
CA PRO A 100 1.22 -2.61 10.93
C PRO A 100 2.18 -3.80 10.75
N GLY A 101 2.27 -4.39 9.56
CA GLY A 101 3.21 -5.47 9.25
C GLY A 101 4.68 -5.06 9.44
N ALA A 102 4.98 -3.76 9.40
CA ALA A 102 6.32 -3.24 9.66
C ALA A 102 6.84 -3.62 11.07
N ASP A 103 5.97 -3.64 12.08
CA ASP A 103 6.33 -4.02 13.45
C ASP A 103 6.70 -5.51 13.54
N VAL A 104 6.00 -6.36 12.79
CA VAL A 104 6.30 -7.80 12.68
C VAL A 104 7.69 -7.99 12.08
N VAL A 105 7.97 -7.28 10.99
CA VAL A 105 9.27 -7.33 10.31
C VAL A 105 10.39 -6.85 11.23
N ASP A 106 10.20 -5.75 11.96
CA ASP A 106 11.18 -5.24 12.92
C ASP A 106 11.52 -6.28 14.00
N ILE A 107 10.50 -6.92 14.60
CA ILE A 107 10.71 -7.96 15.60
C ILE A 107 11.41 -9.20 14.99
N ALA A 108 11.03 -9.61 13.78
CA ALA A 108 11.68 -10.72 13.09
C ALA A 108 13.16 -10.42 12.82
N GLN A 109 13.49 -9.20 12.36
CA GLN A 109 14.87 -8.76 12.12
C GLN A 109 15.69 -8.74 13.42
N ARG A 110 15.14 -8.20 14.50
CA ARG A 110 15.82 -8.21 15.82
C ARG A 110 16.09 -9.63 16.34
N LYS A 111 15.20 -10.57 16.02
CA LYS A 111 15.36 -11.99 16.35
C LYS A 111 16.25 -12.76 15.34
N LYS A 112 16.78 -12.08 14.32
CA LYS A 112 17.57 -12.69 13.22
C LYS A 112 16.81 -13.78 12.47
N LEU A 113 15.50 -13.69 12.41
CA LEU A 113 14.65 -14.59 11.62
C LEU A 113 14.69 -14.15 10.15
N LYS A 114 14.66 -15.11 9.24
CA LYS A 114 14.66 -14.81 7.82
C LYS A 114 13.35 -14.16 7.41
N VAL A 115 13.44 -13.04 6.68
CA VAL A 115 12.31 -12.33 6.08
C VAL A 115 12.45 -12.37 4.57
N VAL A 116 11.39 -12.78 3.87
CA VAL A 116 11.37 -12.91 2.40
C VAL A 116 10.20 -12.11 1.83
N PRO A 117 10.44 -10.92 1.24
CA PRO A 117 9.39 -10.20 0.52
C PRO A 117 9.12 -10.90 -0.82
N LEU A 118 7.85 -11.15 -1.12
CA LEU A 118 7.44 -11.64 -2.43
C LEU A 118 7.09 -10.49 -3.37
N VAL A 119 7.19 -10.76 -4.67
CA VAL A 119 6.89 -9.77 -5.71
C VAL A 119 5.38 -9.58 -5.84
N GLY A 120 4.94 -8.33 -5.89
CA GLY A 120 3.54 -7.99 -6.09
C GLY A 120 3.31 -6.49 -6.34
N PRO A 121 2.05 -6.08 -6.55
CA PRO A 121 1.71 -4.72 -6.93
C PRO A 121 1.91 -3.74 -5.77
N SER A 122 2.44 -2.56 -6.09
CA SER A 122 2.55 -1.42 -5.17
C SER A 122 1.96 -0.18 -5.85
N SER A 123 0.91 0.40 -5.28
CA SER A 123 0.33 1.65 -5.79
C SER A 123 1.34 2.78 -5.81
N ILE A 124 2.27 2.81 -4.84
CA ILE A 124 3.34 3.81 -4.75
C ILE A 124 4.24 3.73 -5.98
N ILE A 125 4.80 2.55 -6.27
CA ILE A 125 5.73 2.38 -7.39
C ILE A 125 5.02 2.51 -8.73
N LEU A 126 3.85 1.88 -8.89
CA LEU A 126 3.09 1.93 -10.14
C LEU A 126 2.65 3.36 -10.49
N SER A 127 2.26 4.17 -9.50
CA SER A 127 1.91 5.57 -9.74
C SER A 127 3.13 6.42 -10.14
N VAL A 128 4.30 6.21 -9.51
CA VAL A 128 5.54 6.89 -9.91
C VAL A 128 5.90 6.53 -11.35
N MET A 129 5.85 5.24 -11.72
CA MET A 129 6.15 4.76 -13.08
C MET A 129 5.27 5.45 -14.12
N ALA A 130 3.97 5.62 -13.81
CA ALA A 130 2.98 6.13 -14.78
C ALA A 130 2.83 7.66 -14.73
N SER A 131 3.34 8.35 -13.72
CA SER A 131 3.17 9.79 -13.54
C SER A 131 3.98 10.65 -14.53
N GLY A 132 5.12 10.14 -15.01
CA GLY A 132 6.11 10.93 -15.74
C GLY A 132 6.97 11.84 -14.84
N PHE A 133 6.96 11.63 -13.53
CA PHE A 133 7.71 12.41 -12.55
C PHE A 133 9.07 11.81 -12.21
N ASN A 134 9.85 12.48 -11.36
CA ASN A 134 11.16 12.00 -10.96
C ASN A 134 11.05 10.72 -10.11
N GLY A 135 11.45 9.59 -10.68
CA GLY A 135 11.47 8.29 -9.99
C GLY A 135 12.78 7.99 -9.24
N GLN A 136 13.80 8.84 -9.36
CA GLN A 136 15.06 8.67 -8.61
C GLN A 136 14.99 9.28 -7.22
N SER A 137 14.15 10.30 -7.06
CA SER A 137 13.93 10.97 -5.76
C SER A 137 12.43 11.17 -5.57
N PHE A 138 11.83 10.40 -4.68
CA PHE A 138 10.43 10.54 -4.31
C PHE A 138 10.24 10.24 -2.82
N ALA A 139 9.21 10.82 -2.24
CA ALA A 139 8.85 10.62 -0.84
C ALA A 139 7.35 10.30 -0.73
N PHE A 140 7.03 9.21 -0.04
CA PHE A 140 5.66 8.84 0.32
C PHE A 140 5.35 9.31 1.75
N HIS A 141 4.22 10.00 1.91
CA HIS A 141 3.82 10.66 3.16
C HIS A 141 2.63 10.00 3.86
N GLY A 142 2.05 8.93 3.27
CA GLY A 142 0.82 8.35 3.79
C GLY A 142 -0.34 9.34 3.71
N TYR A 143 -1.14 9.41 4.77
CA TYR A 143 -2.26 10.35 4.88
C TYR A 143 -1.78 11.74 5.29
N LEU A 144 -2.33 12.77 4.65
CA LEU A 144 -2.13 14.15 5.09
C LEU A 144 -3.07 14.50 6.26
N PRO A 145 -2.80 15.60 7.00
CA PRO A 145 -3.65 16.01 8.11
C PRO A 145 -5.12 16.19 7.72
N ILE A 146 -6.03 15.75 8.59
CA ILE A 146 -7.47 15.83 8.37
C ILE A 146 -7.95 17.29 8.51
N GLU A 147 -7.33 18.05 9.42
CA GLU A 147 -7.67 19.46 9.65
C GLU A 147 -7.25 20.31 8.44
N PRO A 148 -8.17 21.13 7.86
CA PRO A 148 -7.92 21.83 6.61
C PRO A 148 -6.72 22.79 6.64
N GLY A 149 -6.54 23.54 7.73
CA GLY A 149 -5.42 24.48 7.87
C GLY A 149 -4.07 23.78 7.93
N GLU A 150 -3.98 22.68 8.67
CA GLU A 150 -2.76 21.86 8.76
C GLU A 150 -2.49 21.12 7.43
N ARG A 151 -3.52 20.65 6.74
CA ARG A 151 -3.40 20.05 5.41
C ARG A 151 -2.89 21.05 4.38
N ALA A 152 -3.42 22.28 4.39
CA ALA A 152 -2.94 23.36 3.52
C ALA A 152 -1.47 23.70 3.76
N LYS A 153 -1.04 23.81 5.03
CA LYS A 153 0.37 24.00 5.38
C LYS A 153 1.25 22.84 4.89
N LYS A 154 0.78 21.59 5.09
CA LYS A 154 1.51 20.40 4.63
C LYS A 154 1.64 20.39 3.12
N LEU A 155 0.59 20.68 2.35
CA LEU A 155 0.63 20.76 0.89
C LEU A 155 1.66 21.79 0.40
N LYS A 156 1.69 22.98 0.99
CA LYS A 156 2.69 24.02 0.68
C LYS A 156 4.12 23.55 1.00
N THR A 157 4.32 22.83 2.11
CA THR A 157 5.62 22.25 2.47
C THR A 157 6.06 21.20 1.46
N LEU A 158 5.15 20.31 1.03
CA LEU A 158 5.44 19.30 0.02
C LEU A 158 5.79 19.95 -1.32
N GLU A 159 5.03 20.96 -1.74
CA GLU A 159 5.33 21.70 -2.96
C GLU A 159 6.71 22.40 -2.90
N GLN A 160 7.08 22.99 -1.75
CA GLN A 160 8.42 23.57 -1.57
C GLN A 160 9.51 22.50 -1.79
N ARG A 161 9.35 21.30 -1.27
CA ARG A 161 10.30 20.20 -1.49
C ARG A 161 10.38 19.76 -2.96
N VAL A 162 9.27 19.74 -3.68
CA VAL A 162 9.26 19.49 -5.13
C VAL A 162 10.26 20.41 -5.84
N TYR A 163 10.22 21.70 -5.54
CA TYR A 163 11.06 22.69 -6.24
C TYR A 163 12.49 22.75 -5.70
N ALA A 164 12.66 22.67 -4.38
CA ALA A 164 13.97 22.79 -3.74
C ALA A 164 14.83 21.51 -3.88
N GLU A 165 14.19 20.36 -3.74
CA GLU A 165 14.89 19.07 -3.68
C GLU A 165 14.76 18.25 -4.98
N ASN A 166 14.00 18.75 -5.98
CA ASN A 166 13.68 18.03 -7.21
C ASN A 166 13.05 16.64 -6.92
N GLN A 167 12.20 16.56 -5.91
CA GLN A 167 11.66 15.31 -5.36
C GLN A 167 10.16 15.20 -5.60
N THR A 168 9.70 14.08 -6.12
CA THR A 168 8.28 13.76 -6.25
C THR A 168 7.66 13.50 -4.88
N GLN A 169 6.53 14.15 -4.57
CA GLN A 169 5.83 13.98 -3.30
C GLN A 169 4.56 13.15 -3.51
N LEU A 170 4.45 12.00 -2.80
CA LEU A 170 3.31 11.10 -2.90
C LEU A 170 2.53 11.08 -1.59
N PHE A 171 1.21 11.03 -1.68
CA PHE A 171 0.33 10.86 -0.52
C PHE A 171 -0.99 10.22 -0.92
N ILE A 172 -1.71 9.70 0.07
CA ILE A 172 -3.01 9.05 -0.11
C ILE A 172 -4.08 9.76 0.72
N GLU A 173 -5.32 9.48 0.36
CA GLU A 173 -6.49 9.89 1.14
C GLU A 173 -7.49 8.74 1.20
N THR A 174 -8.40 8.80 2.17
CA THR A 174 -9.54 7.87 2.20
C THR A 174 -10.45 8.13 0.99
N PRO A 175 -11.02 7.07 0.39
CA PRO A 175 -11.80 7.22 -0.86
C PRO A 175 -12.96 8.23 -0.79
N TYR A 176 -13.50 8.45 0.43
CA TYR A 176 -14.60 9.41 0.63
C TYR A 176 -14.16 10.89 0.66
N ARG A 177 -12.86 11.16 0.81
CA ARG A 177 -12.31 12.52 0.89
C ARG A 177 -11.45 12.89 -0.30
N ASN A 178 -11.38 12.07 -1.34
CA ASN A 178 -10.55 12.33 -2.52
C ASN A 178 -10.87 13.66 -3.20
N HIS A 179 -12.16 13.96 -3.42
CA HIS A 179 -12.57 15.23 -4.02
C HIS A 179 -12.09 16.42 -3.19
N LYS A 180 -12.26 16.34 -1.85
CA LYS A 180 -11.80 17.40 -0.96
C LYS A 180 -10.27 17.56 -0.99
N MET A 181 -9.52 16.46 -1.11
CA MET A 181 -8.07 16.51 -1.27
C MET A 181 -7.68 17.23 -2.56
N VAL A 182 -8.34 16.92 -3.68
CA VAL A 182 -8.08 17.61 -4.96
C VAL A 182 -8.42 19.09 -4.86
N GLU A 183 -9.57 19.47 -4.31
CA GLU A 183 -9.94 20.88 -4.07
C GLU A 183 -8.85 21.62 -3.30
N ASP A 184 -8.35 21.01 -2.21
CA ASP A 184 -7.33 21.63 -1.37
C ASP A 184 -5.97 21.76 -2.11
N ILE A 185 -5.62 20.81 -2.99
CA ILE A 185 -4.44 20.93 -3.86
C ILE A 185 -4.62 22.09 -4.84
N LEU A 186 -5.78 22.16 -5.52
CA LEU A 186 -6.09 23.24 -6.50
C LEU A 186 -6.12 24.63 -5.88
N LEU A 187 -6.45 24.73 -4.59
CA LEU A 187 -6.48 25.97 -3.84
C LEU A 187 -5.11 26.42 -3.32
N ASN A 188 -4.27 25.46 -2.90
CA ASN A 188 -3.06 25.76 -2.12
C ASN A 188 -1.75 25.62 -2.91
N CYS A 189 -1.74 24.87 -4.02
CA CYS A 189 -0.55 24.70 -4.85
C CYS A 189 -0.51 25.71 -6.01
N ARG A 190 0.69 25.95 -6.52
CA ARG A 190 0.93 26.87 -7.64
C ARG A 190 0.27 26.35 -8.93
N PRO A 191 -0.23 27.24 -9.80
CA PRO A 191 -0.89 26.85 -11.06
C PRO A 191 -0.05 25.95 -11.97
N GLN A 192 1.27 26.13 -11.98
CA GLN A 192 2.22 25.36 -12.82
C GLN A 192 2.68 24.05 -12.18
N THR A 193 2.49 23.84 -10.89
CA THR A 193 2.79 22.56 -10.23
C THR A 193 1.95 21.46 -10.89
N LYS A 194 2.59 20.32 -11.19
CA LYS A 194 1.89 19.18 -11.76
C LYS A 194 1.33 18.30 -10.64
N LEU A 195 0.10 17.86 -10.84
CA LEU A 195 -0.59 16.84 -10.05
C LEU A 195 -0.84 15.64 -10.92
N CYS A 196 -0.38 14.47 -10.51
CA CYS A 196 -0.84 13.19 -11.02
C CYS A 196 -1.90 12.62 -10.08
N ILE A 197 -3.04 12.24 -10.64
CA ILE A 197 -4.09 11.47 -9.95
C ILE A 197 -4.04 10.04 -10.51
N ALA A 198 -3.76 9.07 -9.66
CA ALA A 198 -3.73 7.67 -10.01
C ALA A 198 -4.78 6.92 -9.18
N ALA A 199 -5.81 6.45 -9.84
CA ALA A 199 -7.00 5.85 -9.26
C ALA A 199 -7.22 4.44 -9.80
N ASN A 200 -7.75 3.52 -8.99
CA ASN A 200 -8.03 2.12 -9.35
C ASN A 200 -6.84 1.40 -10.03
N ILE A 201 -5.61 1.68 -9.61
CA ILE A 201 -4.41 1.11 -10.24
C ILE A 201 -4.52 -0.42 -10.29
N THR A 202 -4.29 -1.01 -11.46
CA THR A 202 -4.42 -2.43 -11.82
C THR A 202 -5.85 -2.98 -11.89
N CYS A 203 -6.87 -2.21 -11.52
CA CYS A 203 -8.26 -2.62 -11.51
C CYS A 203 -9.02 -2.15 -12.77
N GLU A 204 -10.24 -2.62 -12.91
CA GLU A 204 -11.14 -2.07 -13.91
C GLU A 204 -11.43 -0.60 -13.61
N GLY A 205 -11.46 0.23 -14.66
CA GLY A 205 -11.57 1.69 -14.49
C GLY A 205 -10.29 2.36 -13.98
N GLU A 206 -9.12 1.74 -14.17
CA GLU A 206 -7.84 2.39 -13.92
C GLU A 206 -7.77 3.75 -14.61
N TYR A 207 -7.41 4.77 -13.83
CA TYR A 207 -7.26 6.12 -14.34
C TYR A 207 -5.96 6.72 -13.79
N ILE A 208 -5.02 7.04 -14.66
CA ILE A 208 -3.76 7.70 -14.27
C ILE A 208 -3.54 8.87 -15.22
N GLN A 209 -3.58 10.08 -14.69
CA GLN A 209 -3.39 11.28 -15.50
C GLN A 209 -2.62 12.36 -14.74
N THR A 210 -1.69 12.98 -15.45
CA THR A 210 -0.88 14.11 -14.99
C THR A 210 -1.29 15.37 -15.74
N ARG A 211 -1.59 16.44 -14.98
CA ARG A 211 -1.85 17.79 -15.50
C ARG A 211 -1.25 18.82 -14.55
N THR A 212 -1.11 20.06 -15.02
CA THR A 212 -0.85 21.17 -14.11
C THR A 212 -2.06 21.42 -13.20
N VAL A 213 -1.84 21.98 -12.03
CA VAL A 213 -2.92 22.41 -11.11
C VAL A 213 -3.92 23.31 -11.83
N LYS A 214 -3.44 24.20 -12.71
CA LYS A 214 -4.29 25.05 -13.53
C LYS A 214 -5.21 24.24 -14.45
N ASP A 215 -4.67 23.22 -15.12
CA ASP A 215 -5.40 22.44 -16.13
C ASP A 215 -6.32 21.38 -15.50
N TRP A 216 -6.19 21.11 -14.21
CA TRP A 216 -7.13 20.27 -13.47
C TRP A 216 -8.45 20.96 -13.16
N LYS A 217 -8.50 22.31 -13.16
CA LYS A 217 -9.73 23.06 -12.90
C LYS A 217 -10.79 22.74 -13.97
N GLY A 218 -11.93 22.22 -13.53
CA GLY A 218 -13.03 21.77 -14.41
C GLY A 218 -12.83 20.42 -15.10
N HIS A 219 -11.72 19.69 -14.80
CA HIS A 219 -11.42 18.40 -15.44
C HIS A 219 -11.15 17.27 -14.42
N VAL A 220 -11.51 17.47 -13.15
CA VAL A 220 -11.35 16.45 -12.11
C VAL A 220 -12.35 15.32 -12.38
N PRO A 221 -11.89 14.04 -12.47
CA PRO A 221 -12.80 12.92 -12.68
C PRO A 221 -13.61 12.62 -11.40
N GLU A 222 -14.62 11.75 -11.51
CA GLU A 222 -15.30 11.21 -10.35
C GLU A 222 -14.34 10.31 -9.56
N LEU A 223 -14.14 10.61 -8.28
CA LEU A 223 -13.20 9.92 -7.39
C LEU A 223 -13.86 9.37 -6.12
N SER A 224 -15.18 9.50 -5.97
CA SER A 224 -15.88 9.03 -4.77
C SER A 224 -15.77 7.52 -4.64
N LYS A 225 -15.36 7.07 -3.46
CA LYS A 225 -15.19 5.65 -3.11
C LYS A 225 -14.14 4.90 -3.95
N ILE A 226 -13.29 5.62 -4.66
CA ILE A 226 -12.24 5.05 -5.52
C ILE A 226 -10.89 5.16 -4.79
N PRO A 227 -10.12 4.07 -4.63
CA PRO A 227 -8.76 4.15 -4.10
C PRO A 227 -7.87 5.02 -5.00
N CYS A 228 -7.26 6.05 -4.42
CA CYS A 228 -6.40 7.00 -5.14
C CYS A 228 -5.07 7.23 -4.44
N ILE A 229 -4.05 7.50 -5.23
CA ILE A 229 -2.79 8.07 -4.80
C ILE A 229 -2.52 9.35 -5.60
N PHE A 230 -2.02 10.36 -4.94
CA PHE A 230 -1.74 11.69 -5.49
C PHE A 230 -0.25 11.95 -5.49
N LEU A 231 0.25 12.51 -6.59
CA LEU A 231 1.66 12.86 -6.73
C LEU A 231 1.79 14.32 -7.15
N LEU A 232 2.70 15.05 -6.50
CA LEU A 232 3.07 16.42 -6.86
C LEU A 232 4.49 16.46 -7.42
N TYR A 233 4.66 17.23 -8.50
CA TYR A 233 5.96 17.51 -9.11
C TYR A 233 5.95 18.83 -9.89
N LYS A 234 7.11 19.30 -10.40
CA LYS A 234 7.27 20.52 -11.19
C LYS A 234 7.21 20.29 -12.69
#